data_4de866780f0100876bb4fde2e4142e70
#
_entry.id   4de866780f0100876bb4fde2e4142e70
#
_cell.length_a   1.000
_cell.length_b   1.000
_cell.length_c   1.000
_cell.angle_alpha   90.00
_cell.angle_beta   90.00
_cell.angle_gamma   90.00
#
_symmetry.space_group_name_H-M   'P 1'
#
loop_
_entity.id
_entity.type
_entity.pdbx_description
1 polymer ?
#
loop_
_entity_poly.entity_id
_entity_poly.type
_entity_poly.pdbx_seq_one_letter_code
_entity_poly.pdbx_strand_id
1 'polypeptide(L)'
;MFYMSKKMNSEDVTTLLEKTLSDCQIEVDSQGSHFNVLVVGDLFEGKRAVQRQQLIYAVLNESISSGAIHAVNMKLFTPQEWLHRTQ
;
A
#
# COMPACT_ATOMS: atom_id res chain seq x y z
N MET A 1 -21.61 8.83 -24.47
CA MET A 1 -21.26 8.07 -23.35
C MET A 1 -20.74 8.93 -22.25
N PHE A 2 -21.11 8.62 -21.12
CA PHE A 2 -20.62 9.43 -20.06
C PHE A 2 -19.35 8.86 -19.51
N TYR A 3 -18.63 9.69 -18.89
CA TYR A 3 -17.37 9.36 -18.32
C TYR A 3 -17.44 9.49 -16.82
N MET A 4 -16.91 8.53 -16.14
CA MET A 4 -16.90 8.60 -14.71
C MET A 4 -15.49 8.65 -14.22
N SER A 5 -15.24 9.68 -13.51
CA SER A 5 -14.00 9.81 -12.83
C SER A 5 -13.92 8.72 -11.77
N LYS A 6 -12.91 7.92 -11.84
CA LYS A 6 -12.80 6.83 -10.92
C LYS A 6 -12.07 7.27 -9.66
N LYS A 7 -12.74 7.14 -8.55
CA LYS A 7 -12.10 7.34 -7.27
C LYS A 7 -11.70 6.00 -6.72
N MET A 8 -10.52 5.92 -6.18
CA MET A 8 -10.08 4.70 -5.54
C MET A 8 -10.52 4.67 -4.11
N ASN A 9 -10.97 3.53 -3.67
CA ASN A 9 -11.28 3.32 -2.27
C ASN A 9 -10.27 2.33 -1.68
N SER A 10 -10.43 2.03 -0.40
CA SER A 10 -9.48 1.15 0.26
C SER A 10 -9.46 -0.25 -0.35
N GLU A 11 -10.62 -0.72 -0.83
CA GLU A 11 -10.67 -2.04 -1.46
C GLU A 11 -9.91 -2.08 -2.77
N ASP A 12 -10.00 -1.00 -3.55
CA ASP A 12 -9.26 -0.93 -4.81
C ASP A 12 -7.77 -1.01 -4.57
N VAL A 13 -7.29 -0.29 -3.58
CA VAL A 13 -5.86 -0.31 -3.26
C VAL A 13 -5.45 -1.66 -2.73
N THR A 14 -6.27 -2.26 -1.88
CA THR A 14 -6.00 -3.60 -1.36
C THR A 14 -5.88 -4.60 -2.49
N THR A 15 -6.82 -4.59 -3.42
CA THR A 15 -6.79 -5.52 -4.54
C THR A 15 -5.54 -5.33 -5.38
N LEU A 16 -5.19 -4.09 -5.64
CA LEU A 16 -4.01 -3.79 -6.44
C LEU A 16 -2.75 -4.32 -5.77
N LEU A 17 -2.64 -4.12 -4.47
CA LEU A 17 -1.48 -4.61 -3.74
C LEU A 17 -1.46 -6.12 -3.66
N GLU A 18 -2.61 -6.75 -3.46
CA GLU A 18 -2.69 -8.19 -3.36
C GLU A 18 -2.25 -8.90 -4.63
N LYS A 19 -2.50 -8.29 -5.77
CA LYS A 19 -2.08 -8.89 -7.03
C LYS A 19 -0.57 -9.02 -7.13
N THR A 20 0.15 -8.09 -6.53
CA THR A 20 1.60 -8.08 -6.62
C THR A 20 2.25 -8.71 -5.39
N LEU A 21 1.62 -8.56 -4.23
CA LEU A 21 2.19 -8.97 -2.95
C LEU A 21 1.36 -10.10 -2.36
N SER A 22 1.35 -11.23 -3.03
CA SER A 22 0.39 -12.30 -2.73
C SER A 22 0.57 -12.92 -1.36
N ASP A 23 1.78 -12.89 -0.80
CA ASP A 23 2.04 -13.56 0.47
C ASP A 23 2.10 -12.59 1.64
N CYS A 24 1.51 -11.43 1.49
CA CYS A 24 1.57 -10.40 2.52
C CYS A 24 0.23 -10.20 3.18
N GLN A 25 0.28 -9.79 4.44
CA GLN A 25 -0.90 -9.27 5.11
C GLN A 25 -1.03 -7.80 4.73
N ILE A 26 -2.18 -7.42 4.22
CA ILE A 26 -2.38 -6.07 3.72
C ILE A 26 -3.63 -5.47 4.34
N GLU A 27 -3.50 -4.27 4.89
CA GLU A 27 -4.63 -3.53 5.42
C GLU A 27 -4.56 -2.12 4.89
N VAL A 28 -5.66 -1.64 4.36
CA VAL A 28 -5.71 -0.30 3.80
C VAL A 28 -6.90 0.44 4.39
N ASP A 29 -6.64 1.65 4.83
CA ASP A 29 -7.67 2.56 5.33
C ASP A 29 -7.58 3.83 4.51
N SER A 30 -8.71 4.47 4.26
CA SER A 30 -8.69 5.66 3.42
C SER A 30 -9.62 6.73 3.95
N GLN A 31 -9.22 7.97 3.70
CA GLN A 31 -10.06 9.14 3.93
C GLN A 31 -9.92 10.01 2.69
N GLY A 32 -10.95 10.01 1.85
CA GLY A 32 -10.87 10.72 0.60
C GLY A 32 -9.78 10.11 -0.28
N SER A 33 -8.83 10.93 -0.69
CA SER A 33 -7.71 10.47 -1.52
C SER A 33 -6.44 10.27 -0.71
N HIS A 34 -6.56 10.21 0.61
CA HIS A 34 -5.44 9.92 1.51
C HIS A 34 -5.58 8.49 2.00
N PHE A 35 -4.51 7.74 1.91
CA PHE A 35 -4.54 6.31 2.21
C PHE A 35 -3.50 5.94 3.25
N ASN A 36 -3.88 5.07 4.16
CA ASN A 36 -2.97 4.47 5.12
C ASN A 36 -2.84 3.01 4.76
N VAL A 37 -1.61 2.57 4.50
CA VAL A 37 -1.34 1.23 4.01
C VAL A 37 -0.44 0.52 5.00
N LEU A 38 -0.88 -0.65 5.45
CA LEU A 38 -0.08 -1.53 6.28
C LEU A 38 0.19 -2.79 5.48
N VAL A 39 1.46 -3.15 5.36
CA VAL A 39 1.84 -4.39 4.70
C VAL A 39 2.84 -5.12 5.58
N VAL A 40 2.57 -6.39 5.83
CA VAL A 40 3.46 -7.26 6.59
C VAL A 40 3.83 -8.42 5.69
N GLY A 41 5.11 -8.58 5.41
CA GLY A 41 5.53 -9.65 4.52
C GLY A 41 7.02 -9.91 4.57
N ASP A 42 7.38 -11.14 4.24
CA ASP A 42 8.78 -11.57 4.23
C ASP A 42 9.59 -10.84 3.17
N LEU A 43 8.94 -10.30 2.15
CA LEU A 43 9.67 -9.62 1.08
C LEU A 43 10.43 -8.40 1.59
N PHE A 44 10.10 -7.93 2.77
CA PHE A 44 10.78 -6.76 3.34
C PHE A 44 12.06 -7.12 4.10
N GLU A 45 12.35 -8.40 4.26
CA GLU A 45 13.55 -8.84 4.96
C GLU A 45 14.79 -8.26 4.30
N GLY A 46 15.67 -7.69 5.13
CA GLY A 46 16.90 -7.15 4.62
C GLY A 46 16.78 -5.83 3.88
N LYS A 47 15.59 -5.28 3.80
CA LYS A 47 15.37 -4.03 3.09
C LYS A 47 15.20 -2.88 4.06
N ARG A 48 15.75 -1.74 3.67
CA ARG A 48 15.59 -0.52 4.44
C ARG A 48 14.24 0.11 4.17
N ALA A 49 13.87 1.08 5.00
CA ALA A 49 12.58 1.73 4.88
C ALA A 49 12.34 2.29 3.48
N VAL A 50 13.33 2.96 2.92
CA VAL A 50 13.19 3.54 1.58
C VAL A 50 12.94 2.47 0.53
N GLN A 51 13.65 1.35 0.63
CA GLN A 51 13.49 0.27 -0.33
C GLN A 51 12.12 -0.36 -0.23
N ARG A 52 11.61 -0.49 0.98
CA ARG A 52 10.26 -1.01 1.19
C ARG A 52 9.23 -0.09 0.58
N GLN A 53 9.39 1.20 0.80
CA GLN A 53 8.46 2.18 0.24
C GLN A 53 8.49 2.16 -1.29
N GLN A 54 9.65 2.00 -1.86
CA GLN A 54 9.76 1.95 -3.32
C GLN A 54 8.99 0.79 -3.91
N LEU A 55 8.96 -0.35 -3.22
CA LEU A 55 8.17 -1.48 -3.68
C LEU A 55 6.69 -1.14 -3.75
N ILE A 56 6.20 -0.46 -2.73
CA ILE A 56 4.79 -0.10 -2.70
C ILE A 56 4.49 1.00 -3.72
N TYR A 57 5.37 1.98 -3.83
CA TYR A 57 5.18 3.03 -4.83
C TYR A 57 5.16 2.46 -6.25
N ALA A 58 5.96 1.44 -6.51
CA ALA A 58 5.96 0.83 -7.84
C ALA A 58 4.60 0.25 -8.19
N VAL A 59 3.91 -0.31 -7.20
CA VAL A 59 2.58 -0.86 -7.43
C VAL A 59 1.54 0.24 -7.61
N LEU A 60 1.67 1.32 -6.87
CA LEU A 60 0.66 2.37 -6.82
C LEU A 60 0.96 3.54 -7.74
N ASN A 61 2.04 3.46 -8.49
CA ASN A 61 2.57 4.59 -9.24
C ASN A 61 1.54 5.22 -10.19
N GLU A 62 0.82 4.40 -10.91
CA GLU A 62 -0.16 4.91 -11.87
C GLU A 62 -1.29 5.65 -11.16
N SER A 63 -1.71 5.12 -10.03
CA SER A 63 -2.79 5.74 -9.27
C SER A 63 -2.36 7.06 -8.67
N ILE A 64 -1.10 7.15 -8.27
CA ILE A 64 -0.55 8.39 -7.75
C ILE A 64 -0.42 9.42 -8.87
N SER A 65 0.10 8.98 -10.02
CA SER A 65 0.29 9.88 -11.15
C SER A 65 -1.03 10.43 -11.69
N SER A 66 -2.07 9.63 -11.66
CA SER A 66 -3.37 10.06 -12.17
C SER A 66 -4.12 10.95 -11.20
N GLY A 67 -3.66 11.06 -9.96
CA GLY A 67 -4.34 11.85 -8.96
C GLY A 67 -5.39 11.10 -8.18
N ALA A 68 -5.56 9.81 -8.44
CA ALA A 68 -6.52 9.01 -7.68
C ALA A 68 -6.07 8.84 -6.24
N ILE A 69 -4.75 8.86 -6.01
CA ILE A 69 -4.18 8.81 -4.68
C ILE A 69 -3.35 10.09 -4.52
N HIS A 70 -3.70 10.92 -3.55
CA HIS A 70 -2.97 12.16 -3.29
C HIS A 70 -1.90 11.98 -2.23
N ALA A 71 -2.17 11.13 -1.25
CA ALA A 71 -1.21 10.91 -0.18
C ALA A 71 -1.32 9.48 0.30
N VAL A 72 -0.20 8.87 0.61
CA VAL A 72 -0.20 7.54 1.15
C VAL A 72 0.80 7.47 2.30
N ASN A 73 0.33 6.99 3.44
CA ASN A 73 1.18 6.65 4.58
C ASN A 73 1.39 5.16 4.56
N MET A 74 2.62 4.76 4.77
CA MET A 74 2.96 3.35 4.71
C MET A 74 3.56 2.88 6.00
N LYS A 75 3.12 1.72 6.46
CA LYS A 75 3.73 1.01 7.57
C LYS A 75 4.07 -0.38 7.04
N LEU A 76 5.34 -0.66 6.89
CA LEU A 76 5.82 -1.82 6.17
C LEU A 76 6.73 -2.61 7.08
N PHE A 77 6.35 -3.82 7.39
CA PHE A 77 7.05 -4.66 8.36
C PHE A 77 7.33 -6.04 7.82
N THR A 78 8.40 -6.65 8.31
CA THR A 78 8.52 -8.10 8.20
C THR A 78 7.60 -8.71 9.23
N PRO A 79 7.23 -9.99 9.08
CA PRO A 79 6.40 -10.66 10.10
C PRO A 79 7.03 -10.59 11.48
N GLN A 80 8.34 -10.71 11.55
CA GLN A 80 9.01 -10.68 12.85
C GLN A 80 8.93 -9.31 13.49
N GLU A 81 9.14 -8.27 12.70
CA GLU A 81 8.99 -6.90 13.20
C GLU A 81 7.58 -6.64 13.69
N TRP A 82 6.60 -7.16 12.96
CA TRP A 82 5.21 -6.96 13.33
C TRP A 82 4.89 -7.63 14.65
N LEU A 83 5.41 -8.85 14.85
CA LEU A 83 5.22 -9.56 16.10
C LEU A 83 5.87 -8.84 17.29
N HIS A 84 6.99 -8.21 17.05
CA HIS A 84 7.77 -7.58 18.13
C HIS A 84 7.54 -6.08 18.22
N ARG A 85 6.54 -5.56 17.54
CA ARG A 85 6.29 -4.13 17.63
C ARG A 85 5.89 -3.78 19.05
N THR A 86 6.35 -2.62 19.47
CA THR A 86 6.05 -2.16 20.81
C THR A 86 4.63 -1.68 20.91
N GLN A 87 3.99 -1.98 21.97
CA GLN A 87 2.65 -1.51 22.23
C GLN A 87 2.68 -0.28 23.11
#